data_abb1ce3090913ac6f5de543d3dd1a9e6
#
_entry.id   abb1ce3090913ac6f5de543d3dd1a9e6
#
_cell.length_a   1.000
_cell.length_b   1.000
_cell.length_c   1.000
_cell.angle_alpha   90.00
_cell.angle_beta   90.00
_cell.angle_gamma   90.00
#
_symmetry.space_group_name_H-M   'P 1'
#
loop_
_entity.id
_entity.type
_entity.pdbx_description
1 polymer ?
#
loop_
_entity_poly.entity_id
_entity_poly.type
_entity_poly.pdbx_seq_one_letter_code
_entity_poly.pdbx_strand_id
1 'polypeptide(L)'
;GNIYYPLKTNSNDIVIQTLQPLIEKGNNGYLISSIYHFEILKSTNISPLKMCFINVFAEKNTVKYLYDNGVRFFTFDNLNAVIDFSKYADLSKVKITIRLSTTQVFNDKFTHLGANSEECLQIFAFLKNKKCNNYGISFYIQNNLKTEDNALEKILKYIQENYNNFKINFVSIGGLKQSKEIDKEMLKNFKDELQIKQIILEVGKNLVEDTIEMETRIIREKTVENIKTVIIKNGIYSGFFDVLLYNRKFPIYLKSKNDGDIKIEYTKSEVNDFEFYMCGGSSDSGDKIGVMYID
;
A
#
# COMPACT_ATOMS: atom_id res chain seq x y z
N GLY A 1 -8.80 -15.17 6.69
CA GLY A 1 -7.56 -14.47 6.39
C GLY A 1 -7.17 -13.52 7.52
N ASN A 2 -5.91 -13.14 7.55
CA ASN A 2 -5.40 -12.19 8.51
C ASN A 2 -5.22 -10.82 7.84
N ILE A 3 -5.46 -9.76 8.58
CA ILE A 3 -5.33 -8.38 8.10
C ILE A 3 -4.01 -7.79 8.59
N TYR A 4 -3.23 -7.23 7.68
CA TYR A 4 -2.07 -6.42 7.99
C TYR A 4 -2.28 -5.01 7.47
N TYR A 5 -2.27 -4.04 8.38
CA TYR A 5 -2.50 -2.63 8.05
C TYR A 5 -1.18 -1.94 7.68
N PRO A 6 -1.03 -1.42 6.45
CA PRO A 6 0.15 -0.67 6.05
C PRO A 6 0.17 0.71 6.72
N LEU A 7 1.05 0.92 7.69
CA LEU A 7 1.09 2.16 8.49
C LEU A 7 1.38 3.41 7.64
N LYS A 8 2.06 3.24 6.49
CA LYS A 8 2.27 4.33 5.52
C LYS A 8 0.99 4.97 4.98
N THR A 9 -0.14 4.25 5.07
CA THR A 9 -1.42 4.75 4.57
C THR A 9 -1.95 5.88 5.45
N ASN A 10 -1.90 5.69 6.77
CA ASN A 10 -2.21 6.70 7.77
C ASN A 10 -1.61 6.28 9.11
N SER A 11 -0.62 7.03 9.59
CA SER A 11 0.09 6.77 10.84
C SER A 11 -0.38 7.64 12.01
N ASN A 12 -1.57 8.25 11.89
CA ASN A 12 -2.14 9.04 12.98
C ASN A 12 -2.47 8.17 14.19
N ASP A 13 -2.19 8.65 15.38
CA ASP A 13 -2.38 7.92 16.64
C ASP A 13 -3.83 7.47 16.84
N ILE A 14 -4.82 8.27 16.46
CA ILE A 14 -6.24 7.93 16.57
C ILE A 14 -6.56 6.72 15.69
N VAL A 15 -6.01 6.67 14.47
CA VAL A 15 -6.19 5.51 13.57
C VAL A 15 -5.54 4.27 14.16
N ILE A 16 -4.32 4.39 14.69
CA ILE A 16 -3.61 3.28 15.31
C ILE A 16 -4.41 2.73 16.50
N GLN A 17 -4.85 3.60 17.42
CA GLN A 17 -5.65 3.23 18.58
C GLN A 17 -6.98 2.58 18.19
N THR A 18 -7.64 3.10 17.15
CA THR A 18 -8.92 2.54 16.65
C THR A 18 -8.73 1.14 16.05
N LEU A 19 -7.61 0.91 15.37
CA LEU A 19 -7.30 -0.40 14.75
C LEU A 19 -6.70 -1.40 15.75
N GLN A 20 -6.14 -0.95 16.86
CA GLN A 20 -5.46 -1.81 17.84
C GLN A 20 -6.29 -3.02 18.28
N PRO A 21 -7.58 -2.91 18.65
CA PRO A 21 -8.37 -4.08 19.04
C PRO A 21 -8.52 -5.13 17.94
N LEU A 22 -8.53 -4.70 16.66
CA LEU A 22 -8.53 -5.60 15.51
C LEU A 22 -7.18 -6.30 15.36
N ILE A 23 -6.10 -5.54 15.49
CA ILE A 23 -4.72 -6.05 15.32
C ILE A 23 -4.33 -7.02 16.44
N GLU A 24 -4.76 -6.78 17.66
CA GLU A 24 -4.48 -7.66 18.80
C GLU A 24 -5.18 -9.02 18.68
N LYS A 25 -6.32 -9.07 17.98
CA LYS A 25 -7.03 -10.34 17.75
C LYS A 25 -6.29 -11.22 16.75
N GLY A 26 -6.00 -12.44 17.14
CA GLY A 26 -5.41 -13.45 16.27
C GLY A 26 -4.05 -13.06 15.67
N ASN A 27 -3.88 -13.38 14.41
CA ASN A 27 -2.61 -13.20 13.69
C ASN A 27 -2.61 -11.93 12.79
N ASN A 28 -3.35 -10.90 13.15
CA ASN A 28 -3.33 -9.60 12.48
C ASN A 28 -2.07 -8.80 12.86
N GLY A 29 -1.72 -7.79 12.05
CA GLY A 29 -0.51 -7.01 12.29
C GLY A 29 -0.46 -5.69 11.54
N TYR A 30 0.69 -5.04 11.63
CA TYR A 30 1.03 -3.82 10.89
C TYR A 30 2.14 -4.08 9.87
N LEU A 31 2.07 -3.42 8.72
CA LEU A 31 3.18 -3.33 7.77
C LEU A 31 3.91 -2.02 8.01
N ILE A 32 5.20 -2.12 8.32
CA ILE A 32 6.07 -0.99 8.56
C ILE A 32 7.15 -0.89 7.48
N SER A 33 7.53 0.32 7.08
CA SER A 33 8.52 0.54 6.02
C SER A 33 9.71 1.40 6.44
N SER A 34 9.78 1.82 7.71
CA SER A 34 10.85 2.63 8.26
C SER A 34 11.00 2.42 9.77
N ILE A 35 12.14 2.84 10.32
CA ILE A 35 12.33 2.94 11.79
C ILE A 35 11.30 3.88 12.41
N TYR A 36 10.96 4.97 11.72
CA TYR A 36 9.93 5.90 12.19
C TYR A 36 8.58 5.21 12.43
N HIS A 37 8.13 4.35 11.51
CA HIS A 37 6.92 3.56 11.70
C HIS A 37 7.02 2.58 12.88
N PHE A 38 8.20 1.99 13.07
CA PHE A 38 8.46 1.12 14.21
C PHE A 38 8.35 1.88 15.54
N GLU A 39 8.98 3.06 15.65
CA GLU A 39 8.96 3.87 16.85
C GLU A 39 7.56 4.40 17.20
N ILE A 40 6.75 4.80 16.19
CA ILE A 40 5.35 5.15 16.41
C ILE A 40 4.59 4.00 17.05
N LEU A 41 4.65 2.79 16.48
CA LEU A 41 3.94 1.65 17.03
C LEU A 41 4.46 1.23 18.40
N LYS A 42 5.76 1.34 18.63
CA LYS A 42 6.38 1.05 19.91
C LYS A 42 5.92 2.04 20.99
N SER A 43 5.78 3.33 20.67
CA SER A 43 5.27 4.34 21.58
C SER A 43 3.80 4.11 21.99
N THR A 44 3.03 3.43 21.16
CA THR A 44 1.66 3.01 21.46
C THR A 44 1.56 1.61 22.08
N ASN A 45 2.68 1.05 22.56
CA ASN A 45 2.78 -0.28 23.19
C ASN A 45 2.40 -1.46 22.28
N ILE A 46 2.46 -1.30 20.96
CA ILE A 46 2.25 -2.41 20.03
C ILE A 46 3.49 -3.32 20.02
N SER A 47 3.27 -4.61 20.23
CA SER A 47 4.36 -5.60 20.23
C SER A 47 5.08 -5.63 18.87
N PRO A 48 6.44 -5.63 18.85
CA PRO A 48 7.22 -5.84 17.63
C PRO A 48 6.88 -7.13 16.86
N LEU A 49 6.34 -8.13 17.53
CA LEU A 49 5.88 -9.39 16.90
C LEU A 49 4.64 -9.20 16.02
N LYS A 50 3.92 -8.09 16.16
CA LYS A 50 2.79 -7.70 15.31
C LYS A 50 3.22 -6.88 14.09
N MET A 51 4.51 -6.65 13.89
CA MET A 51 5.05 -5.81 12.85
C MET A 51 5.73 -6.66 11.77
N CYS A 52 5.42 -6.37 10.50
CA CYS A 52 6.11 -6.90 9.34
C CYS A 52 6.85 -5.75 8.63
N PHE A 53 8.16 -5.87 8.50
CA PHE A 53 8.96 -4.88 7.79
C PHE A 53 8.99 -5.17 6.30
N ILE A 54 8.51 -4.22 5.49
CA ILE A 54 8.26 -4.42 4.05
C ILE A 54 9.16 -3.62 3.11
N ASN A 55 10.08 -2.80 3.61
CA ASN A 55 10.98 -2.04 2.76
C ASN A 55 12.17 -2.92 2.32
N VAL A 56 12.10 -3.42 1.10
CA VAL A 56 13.13 -4.31 0.50
C VAL A 56 14.45 -3.60 0.18
N PHE A 57 14.46 -2.27 0.12
CA PHE A 57 15.66 -1.45 -0.13
C PHE A 57 16.28 -0.86 1.13
N ALA A 58 15.84 -1.30 2.29
CA ALA A 58 16.37 -0.79 3.55
C ALA A 58 17.84 -1.19 3.73
N GLU A 59 18.61 -0.25 4.25
CA GLU A 59 20.01 -0.51 4.60
C GLU A 59 20.11 -1.59 5.69
N LYS A 60 21.22 -2.34 5.66
CA LYS A 60 21.51 -3.41 6.61
C LYS A 60 21.35 -2.98 8.08
N ASN A 61 21.81 -1.77 8.41
CA ASN A 61 21.71 -1.25 9.78
C ASN A 61 20.27 -1.05 10.24
N THR A 62 19.38 -0.63 9.32
CA THR A 62 17.94 -0.51 9.59
C THR A 62 17.32 -1.88 9.89
N VAL A 63 17.59 -2.87 9.02
CA VAL A 63 17.06 -4.23 9.19
C VAL A 63 17.57 -4.86 10.50
N LYS A 64 18.88 -4.69 10.78
CA LYS A 64 19.49 -5.18 12.01
C LYS A 64 18.89 -4.52 13.25
N TYR A 65 18.71 -3.19 13.23
CA TYR A 65 18.08 -2.46 14.33
C TYR A 65 16.68 -3.01 14.65
N LEU A 66 15.85 -3.20 13.64
CA LEU A 66 14.49 -3.75 13.80
C LEU A 66 14.51 -5.17 14.36
N TYR A 67 15.42 -6.02 13.88
CA TYR A 67 15.60 -7.38 14.39
C TYR A 67 16.03 -7.39 15.85
N ASP A 68 17.02 -6.58 16.22
CA ASP A 68 17.53 -6.45 17.59
C ASP A 68 16.45 -5.94 18.55
N ASN A 69 15.52 -5.12 18.03
CA ASN A 69 14.38 -4.59 18.79
C ASN A 69 13.11 -5.46 18.72
N GLY A 70 13.22 -6.71 18.29
CA GLY A 70 12.17 -7.70 18.46
C GLY A 70 11.25 -7.91 17.25
N VAL A 71 11.44 -7.19 16.13
CA VAL A 71 10.71 -7.51 14.90
C VAL A 71 11.15 -8.88 14.40
N ARG A 72 10.18 -9.72 14.00
CA ARG A 72 10.44 -11.10 13.56
C ARG A 72 9.80 -11.44 12.21
N PHE A 73 9.25 -10.46 11.51
CA PHE A 73 8.67 -10.65 10.18
C PHE A 73 9.28 -9.62 9.21
N PHE A 74 9.95 -10.12 8.15
CA PHE A 74 10.70 -9.30 7.20
C PHE A 74 10.36 -9.67 5.76
N THR A 75 10.43 -8.68 4.87
CA THR A 75 10.24 -8.86 3.43
C THR A 75 11.55 -8.58 2.70
N PHE A 76 11.86 -9.46 1.75
CA PHE A 76 13.02 -9.33 0.87
C PHE A 76 12.61 -9.60 -0.58
N ASP A 77 13.37 -9.10 -1.51
CA ASP A 77 13.24 -9.37 -2.95
C ASP A 77 14.59 -9.64 -3.64
N ASN A 78 15.62 -9.84 -2.82
CA ASN A 78 16.99 -10.06 -3.30
C ASN A 78 17.72 -11.09 -2.45
N LEU A 79 18.42 -12.04 -3.11
CA LEU A 79 19.14 -13.12 -2.44
C LEU A 79 20.26 -12.60 -1.52
N ASN A 80 21.03 -11.60 -1.98
CA ASN A 80 22.14 -11.06 -1.19
C ASN A 80 21.65 -10.41 0.10
N ALA A 81 20.48 -9.74 0.07
CA ALA A 81 19.86 -9.15 1.26
C ALA A 81 19.49 -10.23 2.29
N VAL A 82 18.95 -11.38 1.83
CA VAL A 82 18.64 -12.52 2.71
C VAL A 82 19.91 -13.16 3.27
N ILE A 83 20.96 -13.30 2.45
CA ILE A 83 22.26 -13.81 2.88
C ILE A 83 22.85 -12.89 3.96
N ASP A 84 22.83 -11.59 3.75
CA ASP A 84 23.33 -10.62 4.73
C ASP A 84 22.53 -10.65 6.03
N PHE A 85 21.20 -10.74 5.94
CA PHE A 85 20.33 -10.91 7.09
C PHE A 85 20.67 -12.17 7.89
N SER A 86 20.95 -13.28 7.21
CA SER A 86 21.30 -14.57 7.84
C SER A 86 22.60 -14.56 8.64
N LYS A 87 23.46 -13.53 8.47
CA LYS A 87 24.73 -13.43 9.18
C LYS A 87 24.55 -13.00 10.65
N TYR A 88 23.40 -12.39 10.98
CA TYR A 88 23.13 -11.90 12.34
C TYR A 88 21.75 -12.32 12.88
N ALA A 89 20.85 -12.80 12.04
CA ALA A 89 19.52 -13.23 12.44
C ALA A 89 19.40 -14.76 12.51
N ASP A 90 18.73 -15.24 13.54
CA ASP A 90 18.35 -16.65 13.64
C ASP A 90 17.13 -16.91 12.75
N LEU A 91 17.38 -17.49 11.56
CA LEU A 91 16.34 -17.74 10.56
C LEU A 91 15.28 -18.75 11.03
N SER A 92 15.54 -19.53 12.06
CA SER A 92 14.53 -20.45 12.63
C SER A 92 13.45 -19.72 13.43
N LYS A 93 13.72 -18.48 13.86
CA LYS A 93 12.85 -17.66 14.72
C LYS A 93 12.17 -16.50 13.98
N VAL A 94 12.37 -16.38 12.68
CA VAL A 94 11.79 -15.30 11.88
C VAL A 94 10.80 -15.81 10.86
N LYS A 95 9.90 -14.94 10.46
CA LYS A 95 9.00 -15.09 9.33
C LYS A 95 9.55 -14.25 8.17
N ILE A 96 9.74 -14.85 7.01
CA ILE A 96 10.30 -14.18 5.84
C ILE A 96 9.30 -14.25 4.70
N THR A 97 8.98 -13.13 4.09
CA THR A 97 8.25 -13.10 2.83
C THR A 97 9.14 -12.63 1.69
N ILE A 98 9.01 -13.28 0.55
CA ILE A 98 9.66 -12.89 -0.68
C ILE A 98 8.67 -12.10 -1.51
N ARG A 99 9.01 -10.84 -1.81
CA ARG A 99 8.18 -10.02 -2.68
C ARG A 99 8.39 -10.45 -4.11
N LEU A 100 7.34 -11.00 -4.73
CA LEU A 100 7.31 -11.39 -6.12
C LEU A 100 7.06 -10.17 -7.01
N SER A 101 7.85 -10.01 -8.06
CA SER A 101 7.56 -9.08 -9.14
C SER A 101 6.40 -9.62 -9.99
N THR A 102 5.33 -8.83 -10.14
CA THR A 102 4.19 -9.20 -10.99
C THR A 102 4.43 -8.89 -12.47
N THR A 103 5.55 -8.26 -12.82
CA THR A 103 5.91 -7.92 -14.21
C THR A 103 5.93 -9.15 -15.12
N GLN A 104 6.46 -10.27 -14.64
CA GLN A 104 6.53 -11.52 -15.41
C GLN A 104 5.16 -12.18 -15.60
N VAL A 105 4.24 -12.00 -14.66
CA VAL A 105 2.88 -12.59 -14.74
C VAL A 105 2.04 -11.88 -15.81
N PHE A 106 2.24 -10.58 -15.98
CA PHE A 106 1.42 -9.74 -16.86
C PHE A 106 2.16 -9.20 -18.07
N ASN A 107 3.44 -9.50 -18.22
CA ASN A 107 4.30 -8.91 -19.25
C ASN A 107 4.20 -7.36 -19.26
N ASP A 108 4.16 -6.76 -18.08
CA ASP A 108 3.86 -5.34 -17.86
C ASP A 108 5.14 -4.50 -17.78
N LYS A 109 4.95 -3.19 -17.63
CA LYS A 109 6.02 -2.21 -17.51
C LYS A 109 6.97 -2.54 -16.37
N PHE A 110 8.24 -2.20 -16.57
CA PHE A 110 9.29 -2.34 -15.58
C PHE A 110 8.88 -1.83 -14.20
N THR A 111 9.13 -2.63 -13.19
CA THR A 111 9.15 -2.24 -11.77
C THR A 111 10.48 -2.61 -11.14
N HIS A 112 11.00 -1.74 -10.29
CA HIS A 112 12.21 -2.01 -9.51
C HIS A 112 11.92 -2.81 -8.22
N LEU A 113 10.67 -3.15 -7.98
CA LEU A 113 10.20 -3.86 -6.78
C LEU A 113 9.87 -5.31 -7.09
N GLY A 114 10.41 -6.20 -6.28
CA GLY A 114 10.11 -7.62 -6.30
C GLY A 114 11.14 -8.46 -7.08
N ALA A 115 11.37 -9.67 -6.58
CA ALA A 115 12.22 -10.67 -7.20
C ALA A 115 11.53 -11.28 -8.43
N ASN A 116 12.29 -11.61 -9.45
CA ASN A 116 11.82 -12.43 -10.55
C ASN A 116 11.71 -13.90 -10.12
N SER A 117 11.18 -14.76 -11.02
CA SER A 117 10.97 -16.18 -10.70
C SER A 117 12.24 -16.91 -10.32
N GLU A 118 13.32 -16.69 -11.04
CA GLU A 118 14.60 -17.36 -10.79
C GLU A 118 15.17 -16.95 -9.43
N GLU A 119 15.16 -15.65 -9.12
CA GLU A 119 15.63 -15.15 -7.83
C GLU A 119 14.77 -15.65 -6.66
N CYS A 120 13.44 -15.73 -6.84
CA CYS A 120 12.57 -16.36 -5.85
C CYS A 120 12.97 -17.80 -5.56
N LEU A 121 13.25 -18.61 -6.60
CA LEU A 121 13.68 -19.99 -6.46
C LEU A 121 15.02 -20.09 -5.71
N GLN A 122 15.97 -19.22 -6.02
CA GLN A 122 17.27 -19.18 -5.33
C GLN A 122 17.10 -18.81 -3.86
N ILE A 123 16.25 -17.84 -3.54
CA ILE A 123 15.98 -17.44 -2.16
C ILE A 123 15.29 -18.57 -1.40
N PHE A 124 14.29 -19.25 -1.97
CA PHE A 124 13.61 -20.37 -1.32
C PHE A 124 14.57 -21.54 -1.07
N ALA A 125 15.43 -21.88 -2.02
CA ALA A 125 16.46 -22.90 -1.85
C ALA A 125 17.42 -22.52 -0.72
N PHE A 126 17.86 -21.28 -0.64
CA PHE A 126 18.70 -20.78 0.44
C PHE A 126 18.01 -20.89 1.81
N LEU A 127 16.76 -20.41 1.93
CA LEU A 127 15.99 -20.46 3.18
C LEU A 127 15.76 -21.89 3.65
N LYS A 128 15.45 -22.82 2.73
CA LYS A 128 15.32 -24.25 3.01
C LYS A 128 16.62 -24.84 3.56
N ASN A 129 17.76 -24.56 2.92
CA ASN A 129 19.07 -25.00 3.36
C ASN A 129 19.47 -24.45 4.73
N LYS A 130 19.07 -23.23 5.03
CA LYS A 130 19.28 -22.56 6.34
C LYS A 130 18.24 -22.93 7.41
N LYS A 131 17.37 -23.91 7.12
CA LYS A 131 16.31 -24.37 8.04
C LYS A 131 15.36 -23.27 8.51
N CYS A 132 15.13 -22.27 7.67
CA CYS A 132 14.04 -21.32 7.88
C CYS A 132 12.71 -22.06 7.65
N ASN A 133 11.89 -22.17 8.68
CA ASN A 133 10.66 -22.97 8.62
C ASN A 133 9.40 -22.14 8.33
N ASN A 134 9.53 -20.81 8.26
CA ASN A 134 8.38 -19.91 8.11
C ASN A 134 8.64 -18.85 7.03
N TYR A 135 8.43 -19.22 5.78
CA TYR A 135 8.55 -18.31 4.66
C TYR A 135 7.32 -18.37 3.73
N GLY A 136 7.13 -17.30 2.99
CA GLY A 136 5.99 -17.12 2.08
C GLY A 136 6.29 -16.15 0.94
N ILE A 137 5.25 -15.83 0.18
CA ILE A 137 5.29 -14.91 -0.94
C ILE A 137 4.40 -13.71 -0.65
N SER A 138 4.83 -12.51 -1.03
CA SER A 138 3.97 -11.34 -1.13
C SER A 138 3.98 -10.79 -2.55
N PHE A 139 2.88 -10.19 -2.95
CA PHE A 139 2.76 -9.46 -4.20
C PHE A 139 1.79 -8.29 -4.06
N TYR A 140 1.87 -7.37 -5.00
CA TYR A 140 1.01 -6.20 -5.06
C TYR A 140 0.34 -6.11 -6.42
N ILE A 141 -0.98 -6.08 -6.46
CA ILE A 141 -1.75 -5.86 -7.67
C ILE A 141 -1.73 -4.37 -7.99
N GLN A 142 -1.00 -3.99 -9.03
CA GLN A 142 -0.82 -2.59 -9.43
C GLN A 142 -2.14 -1.98 -9.95
N ASN A 143 -2.23 -0.65 -9.94
CA ASN A 143 -3.46 0.05 -10.33
C ASN A 143 -3.86 -0.19 -11.80
N ASN A 144 -2.88 -0.30 -12.70
CA ASN A 144 -3.09 -0.63 -14.11
C ASN A 144 -3.62 -2.05 -14.33
N LEU A 145 -3.28 -2.99 -13.44
CA LEU A 145 -3.72 -4.38 -13.49
C LEU A 145 -5.11 -4.60 -12.86
N LYS A 146 -5.61 -3.62 -12.12
CA LYS A 146 -6.94 -3.70 -11.47
C LYS A 146 -8.12 -3.65 -12.45
N THR A 147 -7.86 -3.31 -13.70
CA THR A 147 -8.83 -3.37 -14.81
C THR A 147 -8.77 -4.71 -15.54
N GLU A 148 -7.76 -5.55 -15.29
CA GLU A 148 -7.73 -6.91 -15.80
C GLU A 148 -8.65 -7.80 -14.97
N ASP A 149 -9.63 -8.40 -15.64
CA ASP A 149 -10.43 -9.46 -15.05
C ASP A 149 -9.51 -10.61 -14.63
N ASN A 150 -9.68 -11.08 -13.40
CA ASN A 150 -8.94 -12.21 -12.83
C ASN A 150 -7.43 -11.99 -12.56
N ALA A 151 -6.97 -10.74 -12.34
CA ALA A 151 -5.56 -10.48 -12.01
C ALA A 151 -5.07 -11.29 -10.79
N LEU A 152 -5.88 -11.38 -9.75
CA LEU A 152 -5.55 -12.18 -8.56
C LEU A 152 -5.39 -13.66 -8.91
N GLU A 153 -6.34 -14.23 -9.67
CA GLU A 153 -6.30 -15.64 -10.09
C GLU A 153 -5.05 -15.96 -10.92
N LYS A 154 -4.68 -15.10 -11.87
CA LYS A 154 -3.46 -15.26 -12.67
C LYS A 154 -2.20 -15.33 -11.81
N ILE A 155 -2.08 -14.44 -10.81
CA ILE A 155 -0.92 -14.46 -9.90
C ILE A 155 -0.91 -15.72 -9.03
N LEU A 156 -2.06 -16.12 -8.50
CA LEU A 156 -2.15 -17.31 -7.66
C LEU A 156 -1.81 -18.57 -8.46
N LYS A 157 -2.30 -18.70 -9.69
CA LYS A 157 -1.95 -19.78 -10.61
C LYS A 157 -0.45 -19.79 -10.93
N TYR A 158 0.14 -18.63 -11.21
CA TYR A 158 1.58 -18.50 -11.42
C TYR A 158 2.39 -18.99 -10.22
N ILE A 159 1.99 -18.63 -9.00
CA ILE A 159 2.64 -19.10 -7.77
C ILE A 159 2.54 -20.62 -7.66
N GLN A 160 1.39 -21.20 -7.93
CA GLN A 160 1.14 -22.63 -7.89
C GLN A 160 2.03 -23.39 -8.90
N GLU A 161 2.10 -22.93 -10.13
CA GLU A 161 2.86 -23.58 -11.20
C GLU A 161 4.38 -23.52 -10.96
N ASN A 162 4.90 -22.43 -10.41
CA ASN A 162 6.34 -22.18 -10.31
C ASN A 162 6.96 -22.56 -8.96
N TYR A 163 6.15 -22.61 -7.87
CA TYR A 163 6.70 -22.76 -6.51
C TYR A 163 6.09 -23.92 -5.72
N ASN A 164 5.37 -24.85 -6.35
CA ASN A 164 4.73 -26.01 -5.72
C ASN A 164 5.73 -26.97 -5.02
N ASN A 165 7.01 -26.96 -5.43
CA ASN A 165 8.08 -27.77 -4.83
C ASN A 165 8.61 -27.17 -3.51
N PHE A 166 8.15 -26.01 -3.11
CA PHE A 166 8.54 -25.34 -1.87
C PHE A 166 7.35 -25.30 -0.91
N LYS A 167 7.64 -25.53 0.36
CA LYS A 167 6.63 -25.44 1.42
C LYS A 167 6.38 -23.99 1.79
N ILE A 168 5.60 -23.28 0.97
CA ILE A 168 5.17 -21.92 1.22
C ILE A 168 4.15 -21.93 2.36
N ASN A 169 4.42 -21.24 3.47
CA ASN A 169 3.53 -21.26 4.63
C ASN A 169 2.41 -20.20 4.55
N PHE A 170 2.65 -19.11 3.82
CA PHE A 170 1.68 -18.03 3.70
C PHE A 170 1.85 -17.25 2.40
N VAL A 171 0.77 -16.57 2.02
CA VAL A 171 0.76 -15.60 0.92
C VAL A 171 0.21 -14.28 1.44
N SER A 172 0.89 -13.17 1.11
CA SER A 172 0.47 -11.81 1.45
C SER A 172 0.06 -11.06 0.19
N ILE A 173 -1.15 -10.51 0.18
CA ILE A 173 -1.82 -9.95 -0.99
C ILE A 173 -2.08 -8.47 -0.75
N GLY A 174 -1.40 -7.62 -1.52
CA GLY A 174 -1.59 -6.18 -1.54
C GLY A 174 -2.30 -5.69 -2.79
N GLY A 175 -2.86 -4.49 -2.73
CA GLY A 175 -3.44 -3.82 -3.87
C GLY A 175 -4.92 -4.12 -4.18
N LEU A 176 -5.60 -4.93 -3.38
CA LEU A 176 -7.03 -5.20 -3.55
C LEU A 176 -7.87 -3.93 -3.31
N LYS A 177 -8.74 -3.60 -4.26
CA LYS A 177 -9.56 -2.36 -4.19
C LYS A 177 -10.78 -2.50 -3.29
N GLN A 178 -11.49 -3.63 -3.33
CA GLN A 178 -12.73 -3.87 -2.60
C GLN A 178 -12.89 -5.34 -2.22
N SER A 179 -13.69 -5.61 -1.19
CA SER A 179 -14.01 -6.98 -0.77
C SER A 179 -14.75 -7.81 -1.83
N LYS A 180 -15.36 -7.17 -2.84
CA LYS A 180 -16.03 -7.84 -3.96
C LYS A 180 -15.05 -8.52 -4.92
N GLU A 181 -13.77 -8.09 -4.92
CA GLU A 181 -12.72 -8.68 -5.76
C GLU A 181 -12.12 -9.96 -5.14
N ILE A 182 -12.51 -10.28 -3.91
CA ILE A 182 -11.98 -11.45 -3.20
C ILE A 182 -13.01 -12.59 -3.31
N ASP A 183 -12.78 -13.47 -4.26
CA ASP A 183 -13.47 -14.76 -4.27
C ASP A 183 -12.94 -15.63 -3.12
N LYS A 184 -13.79 -15.84 -2.13
CA LYS A 184 -13.44 -16.62 -0.94
C LYS A 184 -13.23 -18.10 -1.26
N GLU A 185 -13.94 -18.62 -2.25
CA GLU A 185 -13.84 -20.01 -2.67
C GLU A 185 -12.51 -20.23 -3.42
N MET A 186 -12.15 -19.34 -4.33
CA MET A 186 -10.86 -19.35 -5.02
C MET A 186 -9.68 -19.29 -4.01
N LEU A 187 -9.73 -18.40 -3.03
CA LEU A 187 -8.68 -18.32 -2.00
C LEU A 187 -8.61 -19.58 -1.13
N LYS A 188 -9.75 -20.19 -0.85
CA LYS A 188 -9.80 -21.44 -0.09
C LYS A 188 -9.17 -22.56 -0.90
N ASN A 189 -9.56 -22.75 -2.16
CA ASN A 189 -9.02 -23.77 -3.05
C ASN A 189 -7.49 -23.61 -3.20
N PHE A 190 -7.03 -22.40 -3.48
CA PHE A 190 -5.60 -22.10 -3.56
C PHE A 190 -4.85 -22.43 -2.27
N LYS A 191 -5.43 -22.09 -1.11
CA LYS A 191 -4.85 -22.41 0.19
C LYS A 191 -4.75 -23.93 0.42
N ASP A 192 -5.79 -24.66 0.05
CA ASP A 192 -5.87 -26.11 0.26
C ASP A 192 -4.90 -26.85 -0.69
N GLU A 193 -4.84 -26.47 -1.96
CA GLU A 193 -3.96 -27.05 -2.97
C GLU A 193 -2.48 -26.92 -2.65
N LEU A 194 -2.05 -25.73 -2.22
CA LEU A 194 -0.65 -25.47 -1.84
C LEU A 194 -0.37 -25.73 -0.35
N GLN A 195 -1.34 -26.21 0.41
CA GLN A 195 -1.24 -26.43 1.86
C GLN A 195 -0.77 -25.18 2.63
N ILE A 196 -1.19 -23.99 2.18
CA ILE A 196 -0.83 -22.72 2.77
C ILE A 196 -1.55 -22.55 4.11
N LYS A 197 -0.79 -22.26 5.17
CA LYS A 197 -1.36 -22.08 6.51
C LYS A 197 -2.12 -20.77 6.66
N GLN A 198 -1.67 -19.71 5.98
CA GLN A 198 -2.15 -18.36 6.21
C GLN A 198 -2.24 -17.54 4.91
N ILE A 199 -3.35 -16.84 4.71
CA ILE A 199 -3.46 -15.76 3.73
C ILE A 199 -3.50 -14.44 4.50
N ILE A 200 -2.64 -13.52 4.13
CA ILE A 200 -2.54 -12.17 4.69
C ILE A 200 -3.11 -11.20 3.64
N LEU A 201 -3.99 -10.33 4.07
CA LEU A 201 -4.53 -9.24 3.26
C LEU A 201 -3.92 -7.91 3.73
N GLU A 202 -3.25 -7.22 2.84
CA GLU A 202 -2.65 -5.91 3.09
C GLU A 202 -3.69 -4.81 2.86
N VAL A 203 -4.51 -4.53 3.87
CA VAL A 203 -5.65 -3.62 3.77
C VAL A 203 -5.28 -2.27 4.37
N GLY A 204 -5.11 -1.28 3.53
CA GLY A 204 -4.76 0.09 3.93
C GLY A 204 -5.88 1.07 3.63
N LYS A 205 -5.91 1.57 2.39
CA LYS A 205 -6.83 2.61 1.94
C LYS A 205 -8.29 2.31 2.28
N ASN A 206 -8.76 1.10 2.06
CA ASN A 206 -10.15 0.71 2.30
C ASN A 206 -10.60 0.82 3.77
N LEU A 207 -9.65 0.92 4.71
CA LEU A 207 -9.96 1.09 6.14
C LEU A 207 -10.00 2.57 6.56
N VAL A 208 -9.37 3.47 5.79
CA VAL A 208 -9.08 4.84 6.27
C VAL A 208 -9.33 5.93 5.24
N GLU A 209 -9.80 5.63 4.03
CA GLU A 209 -9.92 6.66 2.98
C GLU A 209 -10.93 7.76 3.30
N ASP A 210 -11.95 7.46 4.10
CA ASP A 210 -12.99 8.41 4.49
C ASP A 210 -12.78 8.96 5.91
N THR A 211 -11.60 8.75 6.51
CA THR A 211 -11.32 9.16 7.89
C THR A 211 -10.65 10.52 8.02
N ILE A 212 -10.24 11.13 6.91
CA ILE A 212 -9.55 12.42 6.90
C ILE A 212 -10.17 13.32 5.86
N GLU A 213 -10.46 14.52 6.27
CA GLU A 213 -10.81 15.65 5.41
C GLU A 213 -9.70 16.70 5.46
N MET A 214 -9.41 17.32 4.32
CA MET A 214 -8.51 18.44 4.25
C MET A 214 -9.32 19.72 4.05
N GLU A 215 -9.28 20.59 5.05
CA GLU A 215 -9.82 21.94 4.92
C GLU A 215 -8.75 22.88 4.35
N THR A 216 -9.09 23.57 3.27
CA THR A 216 -8.24 24.59 2.67
C THR A 216 -9.04 25.85 2.45
N ARG A 217 -8.38 26.94 2.05
CA ARG A 217 -9.05 28.20 1.79
C ARG A 217 -8.66 28.77 0.43
N ILE A 218 -9.59 29.46 -0.20
CA ILE A 218 -9.32 30.32 -1.36
C ILE A 218 -8.48 31.50 -0.88
N ILE A 219 -7.30 31.67 -1.47
CA ILE A 219 -6.41 32.78 -1.16
C ILE A 219 -6.48 33.90 -2.20
N ARG A 220 -6.90 33.56 -3.42
CA ARG A 220 -7.05 34.53 -4.52
C ARG A 220 -7.95 34.02 -5.62
N GLU A 221 -8.65 34.91 -6.24
CA GLU A 221 -9.34 34.74 -7.52
C GLU A 221 -8.74 35.70 -8.53
N LYS A 222 -8.57 35.26 -9.77
CA LYS A 222 -8.10 36.08 -10.88
C LYS A 222 -8.58 35.52 -12.22
N THR A 223 -8.53 36.35 -13.26
CA THR A 223 -8.72 35.88 -14.63
C THR A 223 -7.39 35.85 -15.35
N VAL A 224 -7.06 34.74 -15.96
CA VAL A 224 -5.85 34.53 -16.76
C VAL A 224 -6.30 34.11 -18.14
N GLU A 225 -5.97 34.89 -19.18
CA GLU A 225 -6.36 34.54 -20.58
C GLU A 225 -7.86 34.21 -20.74
N ASN A 226 -8.71 34.99 -20.10
CA ASN A 226 -10.17 34.80 -20.04
C ASN A 226 -10.65 33.54 -19.26
N ILE A 227 -9.75 32.84 -18.59
CA ILE A 227 -10.11 31.70 -17.75
C ILE A 227 -10.17 32.17 -16.29
N LYS A 228 -11.33 31.99 -15.67
CA LYS A 228 -11.45 32.23 -14.21
C LYS A 228 -10.58 31.23 -13.47
N THR A 229 -9.74 31.73 -12.58
CA THR A 229 -8.76 30.91 -11.84
C THR A 229 -8.91 31.14 -10.35
N VAL A 230 -9.15 30.09 -9.61
CA VAL A 230 -9.23 30.07 -8.16
C VAL A 230 -7.95 29.45 -7.59
N ILE A 231 -7.28 30.21 -6.72
CA ILE A 231 -6.04 29.76 -6.07
C ILE A 231 -6.36 29.43 -4.61
N ILE A 232 -6.10 28.19 -4.24
CA ILE A 232 -6.27 27.68 -2.88
C ILE A 232 -4.94 27.57 -2.17
N LYS A 233 -4.94 27.60 -0.82
CA LYS A 233 -3.72 27.57 -0.02
C LYS A 233 -2.91 26.29 -0.23
N ASN A 234 -3.58 25.15 -0.31
CA ASN A 234 -2.96 23.86 -0.49
C ASN A 234 -3.10 23.41 -1.95
N GLY A 235 -2.02 22.93 -2.55
CA GLY A 235 -2.00 22.51 -3.94
C GLY A 235 -1.40 21.10 -4.10
N ILE A 236 -0.86 20.84 -5.28
CA ILE A 236 -0.23 19.57 -5.63
C ILE A 236 0.84 19.19 -4.61
N TYR A 237 1.66 20.13 -4.17
CA TYR A 237 2.78 19.86 -3.25
C TYR A 237 2.39 19.79 -1.77
N SER A 238 1.13 20.02 -1.43
CA SER A 238 0.67 20.10 -0.03
C SER A 238 -0.69 19.45 0.22
N GLY A 239 -0.98 18.36 -0.46
CA GLY A 239 -2.19 17.57 -0.22
C GLY A 239 -2.79 16.92 -1.47
N PHE A 240 -2.60 17.51 -2.64
CA PHE A 240 -3.16 17.01 -3.91
C PHE A 240 -2.13 16.29 -4.79
N PHE A 241 -1.04 15.76 -4.23
CA PHE A 241 0.02 15.11 -5.01
C PHE A 241 -0.48 13.93 -5.86
N ASP A 242 -1.47 13.20 -5.38
CA ASP A 242 -2.11 12.10 -6.11
C ASP A 242 -2.85 12.56 -7.39
N VAL A 243 -3.20 13.83 -7.49
CA VAL A 243 -3.75 14.38 -8.74
C VAL A 243 -2.71 14.32 -9.84
N LEU A 244 -1.46 14.70 -9.52
CA LEU A 244 -0.35 14.64 -10.46
C LEU A 244 0.05 13.21 -10.82
N LEU A 245 0.19 12.33 -9.82
CA LEU A 245 0.70 10.97 -10.03
C LEU A 245 -0.33 10.03 -10.66
N TYR A 246 -1.59 10.16 -10.29
CA TYR A 246 -2.61 9.16 -10.60
C TYR A 246 -3.84 9.76 -11.28
N ASN A 247 -3.82 11.05 -11.64
CA ASN A 247 -4.99 11.78 -12.12
C ASN A 247 -6.22 11.58 -11.19
N ARG A 248 -5.95 11.59 -9.87
CA ARG A 248 -6.97 11.32 -8.88
C ARG A 248 -7.91 12.50 -8.73
N LYS A 249 -9.20 12.23 -8.74
CA LYS A 249 -10.25 13.21 -8.45
C LYS A 249 -10.70 13.04 -7.00
N PHE A 250 -10.54 14.09 -6.20
CA PHE A 250 -11.01 14.12 -4.81
C PHE A 250 -12.42 14.72 -4.76
N PRO A 251 -13.31 14.24 -3.88
CA PRO A 251 -14.53 14.98 -3.58
C PRO A 251 -14.14 16.32 -2.95
N ILE A 252 -14.62 17.41 -3.56
CA ILE A 252 -14.32 18.78 -3.11
C ILE A 252 -15.65 19.50 -2.86
N TYR A 253 -15.74 20.20 -1.73
CA TYR A 253 -16.90 20.96 -1.35
C TYR A 253 -16.49 22.39 -0.99
N LEU A 254 -17.22 23.38 -1.48
CA LEU A 254 -17.11 24.77 -1.05
C LEU A 254 -18.02 24.95 0.15
N LYS A 255 -17.44 25.22 1.32
CA LYS A 255 -18.21 25.52 2.53
C LYS A 255 -18.85 26.90 2.41
N SER A 256 -20.17 26.94 2.37
CA SER A 256 -20.95 28.19 2.45
C SER A 256 -21.36 28.47 3.89
N LYS A 257 -21.43 29.74 4.25
CA LYS A 257 -21.88 30.16 5.59
C LYS A 257 -23.39 30.04 5.79
N ASN A 258 -24.17 30.06 4.71
CA ASN A 258 -25.64 30.24 4.76
C ASN A 258 -26.43 29.13 4.03
N ASP A 259 -25.89 28.48 3.02
CA ASP A 259 -26.66 27.67 2.06
C ASP A 259 -26.27 26.17 2.00
N GLY A 260 -25.53 25.69 3.00
CA GLY A 260 -24.97 24.33 2.94
C GLY A 260 -23.73 24.24 2.01
N ASP A 261 -23.10 23.06 2.02
CA ASP A 261 -21.88 22.84 1.25
C ASP A 261 -22.21 22.61 -0.24
N ILE A 262 -21.54 23.33 -1.11
CA ILE A 262 -21.69 23.22 -2.57
C ILE A 262 -20.64 22.24 -3.08
N LYS A 263 -21.07 21.18 -3.76
CA LYS A 263 -20.18 20.20 -4.36
C LYS A 263 -19.54 20.76 -5.62
N ILE A 264 -18.22 20.58 -5.73
CA ILE A 264 -17.44 20.96 -6.91
C ILE A 264 -17.28 19.74 -7.81
N GLU A 265 -17.63 19.88 -9.08
CA GLU A 265 -17.58 18.78 -10.05
C GLU A 265 -16.35 18.89 -10.96
N TYR A 266 -15.84 17.75 -11.41
CA TYR A 266 -14.71 17.65 -12.36
C TYR A 266 -15.17 17.50 -13.83
N THR A 267 -16.46 17.34 -14.05
CA THR A 267 -17.03 17.11 -15.37
C THR A 267 -18.18 18.08 -15.56
N LYS A 268 -18.18 18.76 -16.68
CA LYS A 268 -19.26 19.67 -17.05
C LYS A 268 -20.57 18.90 -17.21
N SER A 269 -21.64 19.39 -16.62
CA SER A 269 -23.00 18.92 -16.81
C SER A 269 -23.86 20.06 -17.40
N GLU A 270 -25.09 19.76 -17.82
CA GLU A 270 -26.00 20.76 -18.40
C GLU A 270 -26.46 21.80 -17.37
N VAL A 271 -26.32 21.50 -16.08
CA VAL A 271 -26.73 22.36 -14.96
C VAL A 271 -25.58 23.17 -14.35
N ASN A 272 -24.33 22.99 -14.80
CA ASN A 272 -23.21 23.75 -14.25
C ASN A 272 -23.12 25.15 -14.89
N ASP A 273 -23.33 26.16 -14.09
CA ASP A 273 -23.32 27.57 -14.53
C ASP A 273 -21.94 28.19 -14.51
N PHE A 274 -20.99 27.62 -13.76
CA PHE A 274 -19.71 28.26 -13.54
C PHE A 274 -18.52 27.29 -13.73
N GLU A 275 -17.62 27.66 -14.64
CA GLU A 275 -16.37 26.96 -14.92
C GLU A 275 -15.17 27.75 -14.41
N PHE A 276 -14.23 27.10 -13.71
CA PHE A 276 -12.99 27.73 -13.24
C PHE A 276 -11.83 26.74 -13.21
N TYR A 277 -10.62 27.28 -13.24
CA TYR A 277 -9.40 26.49 -13.07
C TYR A 277 -8.95 26.57 -11.61
N MET A 278 -8.75 25.44 -10.94
CA MET A 278 -8.25 25.37 -9.57
C MET A 278 -6.74 25.14 -9.57
N CYS A 279 -6.02 25.99 -8.87
CA CYS A 279 -4.56 25.92 -8.69
C CYS A 279 -4.18 25.96 -7.22
N GLY A 280 -3.03 25.39 -6.88
CA GLY A 280 -2.40 25.59 -5.58
C GLY A 280 -1.69 26.94 -5.48
N GLY A 281 -1.39 27.34 -4.26
CA GLY A 281 -0.79 28.63 -3.94
C GLY A 281 0.73 28.69 -3.94
N SER A 282 1.42 27.69 -4.51
CA SER A 282 2.88 27.71 -4.64
C SER A 282 3.32 28.64 -5.79
N SER A 283 4.62 28.92 -5.87
CA SER A 283 5.21 29.70 -6.97
C SER A 283 5.48 28.86 -8.23
N ASP A 284 5.16 27.58 -8.21
CA ASP A 284 5.37 26.65 -9.33
C ASP A 284 4.17 26.67 -10.28
N SER A 285 4.42 26.86 -11.58
CA SER A 285 3.39 26.86 -12.62
C SER A 285 2.73 25.50 -12.84
N GLY A 286 3.34 24.41 -12.35
CA GLY A 286 2.79 23.05 -12.35
C GLY A 286 1.83 22.76 -11.21
N ASP A 287 1.62 23.69 -10.27
CA ASP A 287 0.71 23.53 -9.13
C ASP A 287 -0.76 23.67 -9.57
N LYS A 288 -1.19 22.75 -10.42
CA LYS A 288 -2.49 22.74 -11.10
C LYS A 288 -3.30 21.54 -10.65
N ILE A 289 -4.50 21.80 -10.14
CA ILE A 289 -5.43 20.74 -9.73
C ILE A 289 -6.34 20.36 -10.89
N GLY A 290 -6.86 21.33 -11.63
CA GLY A 290 -7.64 21.07 -12.84
C GLY A 290 -8.81 22.02 -13.05
N VAL A 291 -9.58 21.73 -14.10
CA VAL A 291 -10.83 22.43 -14.40
C VAL A 291 -11.93 21.89 -13.48
N MET A 292 -12.72 22.81 -12.91
CA MET A 292 -13.78 22.54 -11.96
C MET A 292 -15.07 23.23 -12.39
N TYR A 293 -16.18 22.66 -11.98
CA TYR A 293 -17.53 23.14 -12.29
C TYR A 293 -18.35 23.21 -11.01
N ILE A 294 -19.15 24.23 -10.85
CA ILE A 294 -20.16 24.36 -9.80
C ILE A 294 -21.47 24.87 -10.38
N ASP A 295 -22.57 24.56 -9.72
CA ASP A 295 -23.92 25.06 -10.01
C ASP A 295 -24.11 26.46 -9.48
#